data_28054214542fab6599ed1e5eda7dd97e
#
_entry.id   28054214542fab6599ed1e5eda7dd97e
#
_cell.length_a   1.000
_cell.length_b   1.000
_cell.length_c   1.000
_cell.angle_alpha   90.00
_cell.angle_beta   90.00
_cell.angle_gamma   90.00
#
_symmetry.space_group_name_H-M   'P 1'
#
loop_
_entity.id
_entity.type
_entity.pdbx_description
1 polymer ?
#
loop_
_entity_poly.entity_id
_entity_poly.type
_entity_poly.pdbx_seq_one_letter_code
_entity_poly.pdbx_strand_id
1 'polypeptide(L)'
;MQRLFTSTWVRITLGTLGWPLLAGYLLLTEDWRVSPVWALAFPAISFAVAWLFVGLRLFDRFPKLNGYLLYSEADQARPAAVSSDDWALKQANCLNSGFRAKAVLSTPAEDGLICVPVVLVGIGPLSAALGGFAFGLLHLGRFTYLECIGKSITYAAVCYFILPHGVLTVVLGHAMMNGIAFVGIQIARRKLSEKLRSNSTPHTEARAGERGR
;
A
#
# COMPACT_ATOMS: atom_id res chain seq x y z
N MET A 1 -13.18 15.62 -14.75
CA MET A 1 -11.89 15.06 -14.32
C MET A 1 -12.01 14.04 -13.19
N GLN A 2 -12.81 14.25 -12.15
CA GLN A 2 -12.99 13.32 -11.02
C GLN A 2 -13.37 11.88 -11.42
N ARG A 3 -14.27 11.68 -12.38
CA ARG A 3 -14.71 10.34 -12.82
C ARG A 3 -13.63 9.52 -13.57
N LEU A 4 -12.63 10.16 -14.14
CA LEU A 4 -11.57 9.48 -14.90
C LEU A 4 -10.65 8.65 -13.98
N PHE A 5 -10.31 9.15 -12.80
CA PHE A 5 -9.40 8.45 -11.87
C PHE A 5 -10.08 7.36 -11.03
N THR A 6 -11.44 7.36 -10.96
CA THR A 6 -12.20 6.33 -10.20
C THR A 6 -12.64 5.18 -11.08
N SER A 7 -12.59 5.29 -12.41
CA SER A 7 -13.09 4.22 -13.25
C SER A 7 -12.18 3.00 -13.12
N THR A 8 -12.80 1.86 -12.88
CA THR A 8 -12.14 0.54 -12.90
C THR A 8 -11.34 0.35 -14.18
N TRP A 9 -11.80 0.91 -15.29
CA TRP A 9 -11.16 0.88 -16.59
C TRP A 9 -9.83 1.62 -16.65
N VAL A 10 -9.69 2.80 -16.03
CA VAL A 10 -8.40 3.49 -15.96
C VAL A 10 -7.38 2.66 -15.19
N ARG A 11 -7.78 2.03 -14.09
CA ARG A 11 -6.90 1.14 -13.31
C ARG A 11 -6.51 -0.11 -14.09
N ILE A 12 -7.46 -0.73 -14.81
CA ILE A 12 -7.18 -1.87 -15.68
C ILE A 12 -6.23 -1.44 -16.81
N THR A 13 -6.51 -0.33 -17.49
CA THR A 13 -5.68 0.17 -18.59
C THR A 13 -4.27 0.50 -18.11
N LEU A 14 -4.13 1.21 -17.00
CA LEU A 14 -2.82 1.52 -16.41
C LEU A 14 -2.09 0.24 -15.95
N GLY A 15 -2.80 -0.70 -15.34
CA GLY A 15 -2.24 -1.98 -14.94
C GLY A 15 -1.82 -2.85 -16.14
N THR A 16 -2.57 -2.83 -17.23
CA THR A 16 -2.24 -3.61 -18.44
C THR A 16 -1.10 -2.99 -19.25
N LEU A 17 -0.89 -1.68 -19.21
CA LEU A 17 0.25 -1.03 -19.87
C LEU A 17 1.58 -1.30 -19.15
N GLY A 18 1.56 -1.44 -17.84
CA GLY A 18 2.79 -1.66 -17.07
C GLY A 18 3.48 -2.98 -17.38
N TRP A 19 2.73 -4.05 -17.61
CA TRP A 19 3.29 -5.33 -18.02
C TRP A 19 4.04 -5.29 -19.36
N PRO A 20 3.45 -4.78 -20.46
CA PRO A 20 4.16 -4.62 -21.71
C PRO A 20 5.38 -3.70 -21.61
N LEU A 21 5.30 -2.62 -20.84
CA LEU A 21 6.44 -1.73 -20.61
C LEU A 21 7.57 -2.46 -19.89
N LEU A 22 7.27 -3.19 -18.83
CA LEU A 22 8.27 -3.96 -18.10
C LEU A 22 8.89 -5.05 -18.98
N ALA A 23 8.05 -5.84 -19.67
CA ALA A 23 8.51 -6.91 -20.54
C ALA A 23 9.34 -6.36 -21.70
N GLY A 24 8.87 -5.30 -22.36
CA GLY A 24 9.58 -4.62 -23.45
C GLY A 24 10.94 -4.08 -23.01
N TYR A 25 10.98 -3.44 -21.83
CA TYR A 25 12.24 -2.97 -21.25
C TYR A 25 13.22 -4.12 -21.03
N LEU A 26 12.80 -5.20 -20.36
CA LEU A 26 13.66 -6.34 -20.05
C LEU A 26 14.18 -7.04 -21.32
N LEU A 27 13.33 -7.17 -22.34
CA LEU A 27 13.71 -7.80 -23.60
C LEU A 27 14.67 -6.93 -24.44
N LEU A 28 14.49 -5.60 -24.40
CA LEU A 28 15.32 -4.69 -25.20
C LEU A 28 16.66 -4.35 -24.53
N THR A 29 16.70 -4.32 -23.20
CA THR A 29 17.92 -3.93 -22.47
C THR A 29 18.69 -5.11 -21.89
N GLU A 30 18.08 -6.30 -21.87
CA GLU A 30 18.62 -7.50 -21.20
C GLU A 30 18.99 -7.26 -19.72
N ASP A 31 18.33 -6.26 -19.06
CA ASP A 31 18.59 -5.90 -17.67
C ASP A 31 17.79 -6.79 -16.71
N TRP A 32 18.24 -8.01 -16.55
CA TRP A 32 17.67 -9.01 -15.65
C TRP A 32 18.25 -8.96 -14.23
N ARG A 33 18.92 -7.86 -13.88
CA ARG A 33 19.58 -7.74 -12.57
C ARG A 33 18.56 -7.79 -11.44
N VAL A 34 18.89 -8.63 -10.45
CA VAL A 34 18.15 -8.73 -9.19
C VAL A 34 19.15 -8.73 -8.04
N SER A 35 19.00 -7.79 -7.13
CA SER A 35 19.77 -7.73 -5.90
C SER A 35 18.88 -8.03 -4.69
N PRO A 36 18.96 -9.22 -4.08
CA PRO A 36 18.13 -9.56 -2.93
C PRO A 36 18.34 -8.63 -1.73
N VAL A 37 19.56 -8.16 -1.51
CA VAL A 37 19.89 -7.23 -0.42
C VAL A 37 19.16 -5.90 -0.60
N TRP A 38 19.18 -5.34 -1.81
CA TRP A 38 18.47 -4.09 -2.11
C TRP A 38 16.96 -4.28 -2.20
N ALA A 39 16.50 -5.46 -2.58
CA ALA A 39 15.07 -5.78 -2.52
C ALA A 39 14.54 -5.73 -1.07
N LEU A 40 15.33 -6.19 -0.08
CA LEU A 40 14.99 -6.08 1.35
C LEU A 40 14.93 -4.62 1.85
N ALA A 41 15.62 -3.69 1.20
CA ALA A 41 15.56 -2.28 1.55
C ALA A 41 14.17 -1.68 1.25
N PHE A 42 13.42 -2.20 0.30
CA PHE A 42 12.07 -1.70 -0.04
C PHE A 42 11.09 -1.78 1.15
N PRO A 43 10.84 -2.96 1.76
CA PRO A 43 10.01 -3.02 2.96
C PRO A 43 10.58 -2.19 4.11
N ALA A 44 11.89 -2.14 4.30
CA ALA A 44 12.50 -1.33 5.35
C ALA A 44 12.20 0.16 5.18
N ILE A 45 12.36 0.72 3.97
CA ILE A 45 12.00 2.12 3.67
C ILE A 45 10.51 2.34 3.89
N SER A 46 9.66 1.43 3.40
CA SER A 46 8.20 1.54 3.53
C SER A 46 7.76 1.58 4.99
N PHE A 47 8.30 0.71 5.82
CA PHE A 47 7.99 0.68 7.24
C PHE A 47 8.57 1.89 7.99
N ALA A 48 9.76 2.36 7.63
CA ALA A 48 10.36 3.56 8.22
C ALA A 48 9.49 4.79 7.94
N VAL A 49 9.01 4.98 6.71
CA VAL A 49 8.09 6.08 6.35
C VAL A 49 6.77 5.93 7.10
N ALA A 50 6.17 4.74 7.13
CA ALA A 50 4.92 4.50 7.84
C ALA A 50 5.08 4.77 9.35
N TRP A 51 6.17 4.28 9.96
CA TRP A 51 6.48 4.52 11.37
C TRP A 51 6.68 6.01 11.67
N LEU A 52 7.35 6.74 10.78
CA LEU A 52 7.52 8.19 10.91
C LEU A 52 6.17 8.91 10.89
N PHE A 53 5.27 8.55 9.98
CA PHE A 53 3.94 9.15 9.88
C PHE A 53 3.10 8.90 11.14
N VAL A 54 3.13 7.69 11.67
CA VAL A 54 2.43 7.33 12.92
C VAL A 54 3.10 7.98 14.12
N GLY A 55 4.42 7.88 14.24
CA GLY A 55 5.18 8.44 15.37
C GLY A 55 5.08 9.96 15.48
N LEU A 56 5.04 10.66 14.36
CA LEU A 56 4.80 12.10 14.32
C LEU A 56 3.31 12.47 14.44
N ARG A 57 2.41 11.48 14.54
CA ARG A 57 0.96 11.66 14.60
C ARG A 57 0.43 12.55 13.47
N LEU A 58 0.93 12.35 12.25
CA LEU A 58 0.58 13.20 11.11
C LEU A 58 -0.92 13.10 10.75
N PHE A 59 -1.54 11.93 10.97
CA PHE A 59 -2.96 11.73 10.75
C PHE A 59 -3.83 12.60 11.68
N ASP A 60 -3.36 12.86 12.89
CA ASP A 60 -4.05 13.71 13.87
C ASP A 60 -3.75 15.19 13.62
N ARG A 61 -2.50 15.51 13.21
CA ARG A 61 -2.07 16.89 12.94
C ARG A 61 -2.66 17.47 11.68
N PHE A 62 -2.92 16.63 10.67
CA PHE A 62 -3.42 17.04 9.36
C PHE A 62 -4.74 16.36 9.00
N PRO A 63 -5.82 16.57 9.77
CA PRO A 63 -7.09 15.88 9.55
C PRO A 63 -7.70 16.15 8.16
N LYS A 64 -7.45 17.32 7.57
CA LYS A 64 -7.90 17.66 6.21
C LYS A 64 -7.23 16.78 5.14
N LEU A 65 -5.98 16.36 5.34
CA LEU A 65 -5.26 15.46 4.44
C LEU A 65 -5.60 13.98 4.68
N ASN A 66 -6.35 13.69 5.74
CA ASN A 66 -6.85 12.35 6.02
C ASN A 66 -8.18 12.03 5.30
N GLY A 67 -8.57 12.88 4.36
CA GLY A 67 -9.70 12.67 3.45
C GLY A 67 -9.30 11.89 2.20
N TYR A 68 -10.32 11.43 1.46
CA TYR A 68 -10.16 10.77 0.16
C TYR A 68 -10.54 11.70 -0.98
N LEU A 69 -9.80 11.66 -2.09
CA LEU A 69 -10.09 12.50 -3.26
C LEU A 69 -11.43 12.17 -3.91
N LEU A 70 -11.86 10.93 -3.81
CA LEU A 70 -13.01 10.41 -4.55
C LEU A 70 -13.73 9.37 -3.72
N TYR A 71 -14.95 9.74 -3.32
CA TYR A 71 -15.92 8.81 -2.77
C TYR A 71 -16.84 8.30 -3.88
N SER A 72 -16.81 6.99 -4.13
CA SER A 72 -18.01 6.32 -4.65
C SER A 72 -18.90 6.00 -3.45
N GLU A 73 -20.24 5.96 -3.65
CA GLU A 73 -21.17 5.57 -2.58
C GLU A 73 -20.82 4.20 -1.97
N ALA A 74 -20.24 3.28 -2.76
CA ALA A 74 -19.74 2.00 -2.30
C ALA A 74 -18.47 2.10 -1.41
N ASP A 75 -17.72 3.20 -1.48
CA ASP A 75 -16.52 3.45 -0.67
C ASP A 75 -16.83 4.22 0.61
N GLN A 76 -18.05 4.76 0.78
CA GLN A 76 -18.49 5.47 2.00
C GLN A 76 -18.48 4.57 3.25
N ALA A 77 -18.52 3.25 3.08
CA ALA A 77 -18.38 2.29 4.17
C ALA A 77 -16.95 2.19 4.75
N ARG A 78 -15.95 2.89 4.17
CA ARG A 78 -14.59 2.91 4.71
C ARG A 78 -14.43 4.11 5.63
N PRO A 79 -14.35 3.92 6.95
CA PRO A 79 -14.06 5.01 7.84
C PRO A 79 -12.72 5.64 7.45
N ALA A 80 -12.68 6.96 7.28
CA ALA A 80 -11.43 7.68 7.26
C ALA A 80 -10.66 7.31 8.54
N ALA A 81 -9.35 7.11 8.47
CA ALA A 81 -8.57 6.93 9.68
C ALA A 81 -8.72 8.21 10.50
N VAL A 82 -9.33 8.10 11.67
CA VAL A 82 -9.65 9.25 12.52
C VAL A 82 -8.45 9.62 13.37
N SER A 83 -7.58 8.65 13.65
CA SER A 83 -6.37 8.83 14.45
C SER A 83 -5.23 7.96 13.95
N SER A 84 -4.01 8.24 14.43
CA SER A 84 -2.84 7.40 14.16
C SER A 84 -3.00 5.99 14.74
N ASP A 85 -3.72 5.86 15.86
CA ASP A 85 -3.97 4.57 16.50
C ASP A 85 -4.96 3.72 15.69
N ASP A 86 -5.94 4.35 15.03
CA ASP A 86 -6.92 3.69 14.18
C ASP A 86 -6.35 3.30 12.81
N TRP A 87 -5.23 3.89 12.41
CA TRP A 87 -4.65 3.64 11.09
C TRP A 87 -4.32 2.16 10.87
N ALA A 88 -3.69 1.51 11.85
CA ALA A 88 -3.35 0.09 11.79
C ALA A 88 -4.62 -0.79 11.70
N LEU A 89 -5.65 -0.45 12.47
CA LEU A 89 -6.95 -1.13 12.45
C LEU A 89 -7.65 -0.95 11.11
N LYS A 90 -7.60 0.25 10.54
CA LYS A 90 -8.13 0.54 9.20
C LYS A 90 -7.43 -0.30 8.12
N GLN A 91 -6.10 -0.38 8.15
CA GLN A 91 -5.35 -1.24 7.23
C GLN A 91 -5.79 -2.70 7.35
N ALA A 92 -6.00 -3.20 8.57
CA ALA A 92 -6.52 -4.53 8.82
C ALA A 92 -7.92 -4.77 8.24
N ASN A 93 -8.79 -3.77 8.24
CA ASN A 93 -10.16 -3.86 7.73
C ASN A 93 -10.26 -3.67 6.19
N CYS A 94 -9.34 -2.94 5.58
CA CYS A 94 -9.34 -2.66 4.13
C CYS A 94 -8.86 -3.84 3.27
N LEU A 95 -8.22 -4.86 3.85
CA LEU A 95 -7.64 -5.97 3.12
C LEU A 95 -8.54 -7.21 3.18
N ASN A 96 -9.55 -7.25 2.34
CA ASN A 96 -10.34 -8.46 2.16
C ASN A 96 -9.67 -9.43 1.15
N SER A 97 -10.18 -10.66 1.09
CA SER A 97 -9.57 -11.79 0.38
C SER A 97 -9.28 -11.58 -1.12
N GLY A 98 -10.01 -10.68 -1.79
CA GLY A 98 -9.79 -10.36 -3.21
C GLY A 98 -8.55 -9.51 -3.49
N PHE A 99 -7.94 -8.91 -2.45
CA PHE A 99 -6.74 -8.10 -2.57
C PHE A 99 -5.49 -8.92 -2.95
N ARG A 100 -5.41 -10.17 -2.54
CA ARG A 100 -4.22 -11.03 -2.65
C ARG A 100 -3.74 -11.24 -4.07
N ALA A 101 -4.60 -11.76 -4.91
CA ALA A 101 -4.24 -12.04 -6.31
C ALA A 101 -4.01 -10.74 -7.10
N LYS A 102 -4.84 -9.71 -6.82
CA LYS A 102 -4.70 -8.40 -7.46
C LYS A 102 -3.39 -7.70 -7.07
N ALA A 103 -2.96 -7.76 -5.80
CA ALA A 103 -1.72 -7.13 -5.37
C ALA A 103 -0.50 -7.81 -6.00
N VAL A 104 -0.47 -9.13 -6.06
CA VAL A 104 0.65 -9.86 -6.68
C VAL A 104 0.73 -9.59 -8.18
N LEU A 105 -0.41 -9.52 -8.87
CA LEU A 105 -0.44 -9.29 -10.32
C LEU A 105 -0.28 -7.79 -10.68
N SER A 106 -0.72 -6.86 -9.83
CA SER A 106 -0.61 -5.42 -10.10
C SER A 106 0.79 -4.88 -9.81
N THR A 107 1.51 -5.46 -8.86
CA THR A 107 2.84 -4.97 -8.46
C THR A 107 3.81 -4.82 -9.62
N PRO A 108 4.07 -5.85 -10.46
CA PRO A 108 4.98 -5.68 -11.58
C PRO A 108 4.49 -4.67 -12.63
N ALA A 109 3.17 -4.55 -12.80
CA ALA A 109 2.59 -3.57 -13.71
C ALA A 109 2.75 -2.14 -13.19
N GLU A 110 2.51 -1.91 -11.90
CA GLU A 110 2.72 -0.62 -11.25
C GLU A 110 4.20 -0.21 -11.31
N ASP A 111 5.10 -1.14 -11.00
CA ASP A 111 6.54 -0.92 -11.07
C ASP A 111 7.02 -0.69 -12.52
N GLY A 112 6.51 -1.43 -13.48
CA GLY A 112 6.81 -1.22 -14.89
C GLY A 112 6.42 0.17 -15.38
N LEU A 113 5.22 0.65 -14.99
CA LEU A 113 4.74 1.99 -15.33
C LEU A 113 5.59 3.13 -14.76
N ILE A 114 6.20 2.93 -13.60
CA ILE A 114 6.95 3.99 -12.92
C ILE A 114 8.44 3.84 -13.16
N CYS A 115 9.00 2.64 -12.92
CA CYS A 115 10.44 2.43 -12.97
C CYS A 115 11.01 2.52 -14.38
N VAL A 116 10.30 1.97 -15.37
CA VAL A 116 10.82 1.99 -16.76
C VAL A 116 10.99 3.41 -17.29
N PRO A 117 9.99 4.33 -17.20
CA PRO A 117 10.20 5.73 -17.56
C PRO A 117 11.32 6.42 -16.76
N VAL A 118 11.44 6.16 -15.46
CA VAL A 118 12.51 6.74 -14.63
C VAL A 118 13.89 6.29 -15.11
N VAL A 119 14.05 5.02 -15.46
CA VAL A 119 15.33 4.51 -16.01
C VAL A 119 15.62 5.12 -17.38
N LEU A 120 14.63 5.20 -18.25
CA LEU A 120 14.81 5.74 -19.62
C LEU A 120 15.17 7.23 -19.65
N VAL A 121 14.65 8.01 -18.69
CA VAL A 121 14.99 9.45 -18.53
C VAL A 121 16.34 9.64 -17.82
N GLY A 122 16.80 8.61 -17.08
CA GLY A 122 17.97 8.64 -16.25
C GLY A 122 17.62 8.79 -14.77
N ILE A 123 18.21 7.92 -13.95
CA ILE A 123 17.97 7.91 -12.50
C ILE A 123 18.67 9.11 -11.86
N GLY A 124 17.89 9.99 -11.25
CA GLY A 124 18.39 11.17 -10.54
C GLY A 124 17.35 11.67 -9.53
N PRO A 125 17.67 12.69 -8.71
CA PRO A 125 16.74 13.17 -7.69
C PRO A 125 15.39 13.62 -8.26
N LEU A 126 15.39 14.30 -9.42
CA LEU A 126 14.16 14.78 -10.04
C LEU A 126 13.31 13.65 -10.61
N SER A 127 13.92 12.74 -11.39
CA SER A 127 13.19 11.60 -11.96
C SER A 127 12.66 10.65 -10.89
N ALA A 128 13.41 10.45 -9.81
CA ALA A 128 12.97 9.68 -8.64
C ALA A 128 11.78 10.37 -7.92
N ALA A 129 11.84 11.69 -7.73
CA ALA A 129 10.74 12.45 -7.13
C ALA A 129 9.48 12.38 -8.00
N LEU A 130 9.61 12.53 -9.33
CA LEU A 130 8.51 12.41 -10.28
C LEU A 130 7.92 10.98 -10.29
N GLY A 131 8.76 9.95 -10.24
CA GLY A 131 8.34 8.56 -10.11
C GLY A 131 7.56 8.31 -8.82
N GLY A 132 8.05 8.81 -7.70
CA GLY A 132 7.35 8.76 -6.41
C GLY A 132 6.02 9.49 -6.44
N PHE A 133 5.96 10.68 -7.00
CA PHE A 133 4.73 11.44 -7.17
C PHE A 133 3.71 10.70 -8.04
N ALA A 134 4.13 10.17 -9.19
CA ALA A 134 3.29 9.36 -10.07
C ALA A 134 2.73 8.13 -9.36
N PHE A 135 3.56 7.44 -8.55
CA PHE A 135 3.11 6.31 -7.74
C PHE A 135 2.04 6.72 -6.72
N GLY A 136 2.22 7.84 -6.03
CA GLY A 136 1.19 8.37 -5.12
C GLY A 136 -0.11 8.70 -5.84
N LEU A 137 -0.04 9.28 -7.06
CA LEU A 137 -1.20 9.58 -7.89
C LEU A 137 -1.98 8.31 -8.29
N LEU A 138 -1.30 7.21 -8.61
CA LEU A 138 -1.96 5.92 -8.90
C LEU A 138 -2.80 5.39 -7.73
N HIS A 139 -2.51 5.85 -6.52
CA HIS A 139 -3.17 5.43 -5.31
C HIS A 139 -4.29 6.37 -4.84
N LEU A 140 -4.47 7.53 -5.50
CA LEU A 140 -5.57 8.45 -5.19
C LEU A 140 -6.94 7.77 -5.36
N GLY A 141 -7.86 8.09 -4.47
CA GLY A 141 -9.19 7.50 -4.43
C GLY A 141 -9.27 6.14 -3.73
N ARG A 142 -8.15 5.45 -3.53
CA ARG A 142 -8.06 4.21 -2.75
C ARG A 142 -7.50 4.43 -1.34
N PHE A 143 -6.62 5.41 -1.22
CA PHE A 143 -5.95 5.80 0.01
C PHE A 143 -6.24 7.28 0.30
N THR A 144 -6.07 7.71 1.55
CA THR A 144 -6.16 9.12 1.91
C THR A 144 -5.03 9.92 1.27
N TYR A 145 -5.18 11.24 1.18
CA TYR A 145 -4.10 12.10 0.65
C TYR A 145 -2.80 11.91 1.42
N LEU A 146 -2.88 11.80 2.75
CA LEU A 146 -1.71 11.63 3.59
C LEU A 146 -1.02 10.28 3.32
N GLU A 147 -1.79 9.21 3.14
CA GLU A 147 -1.25 7.90 2.75
C GLU A 147 -0.60 7.95 1.35
N CYS A 148 -1.20 8.67 0.41
CA CYS A 148 -0.63 8.88 -0.93
C CYS A 148 0.69 9.65 -0.87
N ILE A 149 0.80 10.67 0.00
CA ILE A 149 2.05 11.39 0.25
C ILE A 149 3.11 10.43 0.81
N GLY A 150 2.77 9.61 1.80
CA GLY A 150 3.68 8.59 2.34
C GLY A 150 4.17 7.61 1.27
N LYS A 151 3.27 7.15 0.40
CA LYS A 151 3.60 6.30 -0.75
C LYS A 151 4.51 7.00 -1.76
N SER A 152 4.25 8.29 -2.04
CA SER A 152 5.11 9.10 -2.93
C SER A 152 6.52 9.20 -2.38
N ILE A 153 6.69 9.49 -1.09
CA ILE A 153 8.00 9.59 -0.43
C ILE A 153 8.72 8.24 -0.47
N THR A 154 8.02 7.17 -0.09
CA THR A 154 8.57 5.81 -0.13
C THR A 154 9.07 5.47 -1.53
N TYR A 155 8.24 5.69 -2.56
CA TYR A 155 8.58 5.28 -3.90
C TYR A 155 9.63 6.18 -4.56
N ALA A 156 9.71 7.46 -4.19
CA ALA A 156 10.81 8.32 -4.58
C ALA A 156 12.15 7.81 -4.03
N ALA A 157 12.18 7.40 -2.76
CA ALA A 157 13.36 6.77 -2.17
C ALA A 157 13.71 5.44 -2.85
N VAL A 158 12.71 4.61 -3.19
CA VAL A 158 12.89 3.37 -3.95
C VAL A 158 13.50 3.65 -5.33
N CYS A 159 12.96 4.61 -6.07
CA CYS A 159 13.50 4.99 -7.38
C CYS A 159 14.95 5.52 -7.29
N TYR A 160 15.30 6.20 -6.22
CA TYR A 160 16.63 6.76 -6.06
C TYR A 160 17.67 5.74 -5.57
N PHE A 161 17.32 4.93 -4.56
CA PHE A 161 18.28 4.04 -3.89
C PHE A 161 18.24 2.60 -4.39
N ILE A 162 17.08 2.07 -4.80
CA ILE A 162 16.91 0.66 -5.14
C ILE A 162 16.95 0.45 -6.66
N LEU A 163 16.29 1.30 -7.42
CA LEU A 163 16.17 1.17 -8.87
C LEU A 163 17.53 1.09 -9.62
N PRO A 164 18.62 1.74 -9.18
CA PRO A 164 19.94 1.56 -9.78
C PRO A 164 20.46 0.10 -9.79
N HIS A 165 19.89 -0.74 -8.92
CA HIS A 165 20.24 -2.16 -8.81
C HIS A 165 19.36 -3.07 -9.69
N GLY A 166 18.54 -2.49 -10.57
CA GLY A 166 17.69 -3.15 -11.53
C GLY A 166 16.19 -3.04 -11.24
N VAL A 167 15.38 -2.94 -12.30
CA VAL A 167 13.91 -2.84 -12.18
C VAL A 167 13.33 -4.07 -11.47
N LEU A 168 13.85 -5.27 -11.75
CA LEU A 168 13.40 -6.50 -11.08
C LEU A 168 13.70 -6.52 -9.58
N THR A 169 14.75 -5.81 -9.13
CA THR A 169 15.03 -5.63 -7.71
C THR A 169 13.89 -4.85 -7.02
N VAL A 170 13.37 -3.81 -7.69
CA VAL A 170 12.21 -3.05 -7.19
C VAL A 170 10.96 -3.93 -7.15
N VAL A 171 10.67 -4.65 -8.23
CA VAL A 171 9.51 -5.56 -8.31
C VAL A 171 9.54 -6.61 -7.19
N LEU A 172 10.69 -7.23 -6.97
CA LEU A 172 10.86 -8.20 -5.88
C LEU A 172 10.64 -7.56 -4.51
N GLY A 173 11.27 -6.41 -4.25
CA GLY A 173 11.14 -5.68 -2.99
C GLY A 173 9.71 -5.25 -2.71
N HIS A 174 9.00 -4.78 -3.74
CA HIS A 174 7.59 -4.40 -3.63
C HIS A 174 6.69 -5.62 -3.34
N ALA A 175 6.93 -6.73 -4.02
CA ALA A 175 6.22 -7.99 -3.75
C ALA A 175 6.47 -8.48 -2.31
N MET A 176 7.70 -8.40 -1.82
CA MET A 176 8.06 -8.73 -0.43
C MET A 176 7.35 -7.81 0.56
N MET A 177 7.34 -6.50 0.33
CA MET A 177 6.63 -5.53 1.17
C MET A 177 5.13 -5.86 1.26
N ASN A 178 4.50 -6.14 0.12
CA ASN A 178 3.09 -6.53 0.07
C ASN A 178 2.84 -7.85 0.82
N GLY A 179 3.74 -8.83 0.70
CA GLY A 179 3.66 -10.11 1.42
C GLY A 179 3.76 -9.92 2.95
N ILE A 180 4.73 -9.14 3.42
CA ILE A 180 4.94 -8.84 4.84
C ILE A 180 3.74 -8.08 5.41
N ALA A 181 3.26 -7.05 4.72
CA ALA A 181 2.08 -6.30 5.12
C ALA A 181 0.86 -7.22 5.24
N PHE A 182 0.68 -8.12 4.28
CA PHE A 182 -0.39 -9.11 4.29
C PHE A 182 -0.33 -10.04 5.53
N VAL A 183 0.84 -10.60 5.84
CA VAL A 183 1.03 -11.49 7.01
C VAL A 183 0.76 -10.71 8.31
N GLY A 184 1.31 -9.50 8.43
CA GLY A 184 1.08 -8.64 9.59
C GLY A 184 -0.40 -8.38 9.86
N ILE A 185 -1.17 -8.14 8.81
CA ILE A 185 -2.61 -7.91 8.90
C ILE A 185 -3.37 -9.17 9.33
N GLN A 186 -2.99 -10.35 8.82
CA GLN A 186 -3.63 -11.60 9.26
C GLN A 186 -3.40 -11.87 10.75
N ILE A 187 -2.18 -11.57 11.24
CA ILE A 187 -1.85 -11.68 12.67
C ILE A 187 -2.71 -10.69 13.49
N ALA A 188 -2.78 -9.43 13.07
CA ALA A 188 -3.59 -8.42 13.75
C ALA A 188 -5.07 -8.79 13.82
N ARG A 189 -5.64 -9.32 12.73
CA ARG A 189 -7.03 -9.80 12.68
C ARG A 189 -7.28 -10.96 13.64
N ARG A 190 -6.39 -11.93 13.72
CA ARG A 190 -6.51 -13.05 14.67
C ARG A 190 -6.55 -12.55 16.10
N LYS A 191 -5.58 -11.71 16.48
CA LYS A 191 -5.53 -11.13 17.84
C LYS A 191 -6.79 -10.32 18.18
N LEU A 192 -7.33 -9.56 17.24
CA LEU A 192 -8.57 -8.80 17.45
C LEU A 192 -9.77 -9.72 17.64
N SER A 193 -9.89 -10.78 16.86
CA SER A 193 -10.99 -11.75 16.98
C SER A 193 -10.93 -12.52 18.30
N GLU A 194 -9.75 -12.87 18.78
CA GLU A 194 -9.54 -13.50 20.09
C GLU A 194 -9.95 -12.58 21.22
N LYS A 195 -9.55 -11.29 21.16
CA LYS A 195 -9.93 -10.29 22.17
C LYS A 195 -11.45 -10.05 22.21
N LEU A 196 -12.12 -10.04 21.05
CA LEU A 196 -13.58 -9.90 21.02
C LEU A 196 -14.28 -11.11 21.59
N ARG A 197 -13.78 -12.32 21.36
CA ARG A 197 -14.33 -13.56 21.94
C ARG A 197 -14.13 -13.58 23.46
N SER A 198 -12.97 -13.20 23.99
CA SER A 198 -12.72 -13.18 25.44
C SER A 198 -13.62 -12.18 26.18
N ASN A 199 -13.98 -11.07 25.54
CA ASN A 199 -14.86 -10.07 26.11
C ASN A 199 -16.35 -10.43 26.04
N SER A 200 -16.74 -11.39 25.19
CA SER A 200 -18.13 -11.83 25.06
C SER A 200 -18.54 -12.97 25.99
N THR A 201 -17.60 -13.59 26.70
CA THR A 201 -17.85 -14.79 27.54
C THR A 201 -18.29 -14.52 29.00
N PRO A 202 -18.23 -13.33 29.64
CA PRO A 202 -18.42 -13.23 31.09
C PRO A 202 -19.86 -13.08 31.60
N HIS A 203 -20.89 -12.92 30.80
CA HIS A 203 -22.23 -12.58 31.30
C HIS A 203 -23.31 -13.66 31.21
N THR A 204 -23.04 -14.80 30.61
CA THR A 204 -24.06 -15.85 30.44
C THR A 204 -24.10 -16.81 31.68
N GLU A 205 -23.02 -17.01 32.36
CA GLU A 205 -22.97 -17.93 33.53
C GLU A 205 -23.52 -17.30 34.81
N ALA A 206 -23.39 -15.97 34.98
CA ALA A 206 -23.94 -15.31 36.20
C ALA A 206 -25.47 -15.31 36.24
N ARG A 207 -26.17 -15.32 35.10
CA ARG A 207 -27.64 -15.34 35.04
C ARG A 207 -28.28 -16.71 35.20
N ALA A 208 -27.53 -17.77 34.96
CA ALA A 208 -28.05 -19.13 35.14
C ALA A 208 -28.11 -19.55 36.64
N GLY A 209 -27.24 -19.00 37.50
CA GLY A 209 -27.20 -19.27 38.90
C GLY A 209 -28.31 -18.58 39.75
N GLU A 210 -28.90 -17.49 39.25
CA GLU A 210 -29.96 -16.74 39.98
C GLU A 210 -31.39 -17.26 39.75
N ARG A 211 -31.62 -18.14 38.79
CA ARG A 211 -32.96 -18.72 38.52
C ARG A 211 -33.20 -20.05 39.24
N GLY A 212 -32.25 -20.53 40.01
CA GLY A 212 -32.31 -21.82 40.72
C GLY A 212 -32.45 -21.71 42.26
N ARG A 213 -32.85 -20.54 42.81
CA ARG A 213 -33.16 -20.38 44.24
C ARG A 213 -34.56 -19.88 44.46
#